data_c5c556d9c6a5a787679c031c38cf9760
#
_entry.id   c5c556d9c6a5a787679c031c38cf9760
#
_cell.length_a   1.000
_cell.length_b   1.000
_cell.length_c   1.000
_cell.angle_alpha   90.00
_cell.angle_beta   90.00
_cell.angle_gamma   90.00
#
_symmetry.space_group_name_H-M   'P 1'
#
loop_
_entity.id
_entity.type
_entity.pdbx_description
1 polymer ?
#
loop_
_entity_poly.entity_id
_entity_poly.type
_entity_poly.pdbx_seq_one_letter_code
_entity_poly.pdbx_strand_id
1 'polypeptide(L)'
;MSPGVGIIVTAPLAVPVNTRTGALDAVVFGVDIQSGDVRGDAPSYALVVFDGEGIERDVVSLRKLRRLIDDEEPSIVATDNMYELAEDKGSLVHFLGSLPDETKLVQVTGAEQPEPLSRVASRHGVPYGKDPMKEAEAAARLAAANVGQEVTAFTDTTEVKVARGRST
;
A
#
# COMPACT_ATOMS: atom_id res chain seq x y z
N MET A 1 -13.84 9.40 -23.72
CA MET A 1 -13.26 9.44 -22.90
C MET A 1 -13.62 8.62 -21.93
N SER A 2 -12.96 8.04 -21.47
CA SER A 2 -13.22 7.18 -20.57
C SER A 2 -13.32 7.80 -19.34
N PRO A 3 -14.33 7.76 -18.78
CA PRO A 3 -14.53 8.37 -17.56
C PRO A 3 -13.67 7.73 -16.56
N GLY A 4 -13.21 6.63 -16.77
CA GLY A 4 -12.49 6.03 -15.73
C GLY A 4 -11.09 6.48 -15.68
N VAL A 5 -10.71 7.30 -16.55
CA VAL A 5 -9.36 7.67 -16.54
C VAL A 5 -9.17 8.54 -15.39
N GLY A 6 -8.33 8.32 -14.57
CA GLY A 6 -8.10 9.13 -13.43
C GLY A 6 -6.72 9.69 -13.42
N ILE A 7 -6.44 10.50 -12.47
CA ILE A 7 -5.15 11.07 -12.28
C ILE A 7 -4.65 10.49 -11.00
N ILE A 8 -3.48 9.91 -11.02
CA ILE A 8 -2.89 9.36 -9.81
C ILE A 8 -2.09 10.47 -9.16
N VAL A 9 -2.32 10.67 -7.91
CA VAL A 9 -1.65 11.71 -7.17
C VAL A 9 -0.85 11.07 -6.05
N THR A 10 0.37 11.49 -5.86
CA THR A 10 1.19 10.95 -4.80
C THR A 10 1.69 12.10 -3.95
N ALA A 11 1.94 11.82 -2.72
CA ALA A 11 2.43 12.83 -1.80
C ALA A 11 3.20 12.14 -0.69
N PRO A 12 4.05 12.84 -0.01
CA PRO A 12 4.76 12.24 1.11
C PRO A 12 3.74 11.75 2.12
N LEU A 13 4.02 10.64 2.74
CA LEU A 13 3.11 10.06 3.71
C LEU A 13 2.99 10.99 4.89
N ALA A 14 1.78 11.33 5.23
CA ALA A 14 1.57 12.23 6.34
C ALA A 14 1.73 11.46 7.60
N VAL A 15 2.27 12.07 8.57
CA VAL A 15 2.45 11.42 9.81
C VAL A 15 1.20 11.17 10.50
N PRO A 16 0.97 10.10 10.96
CA PRO A 16 -0.23 9.74 11.58
C PRO A 16 -0.28 10.42 12.77
N VAL A 17 -1.23 10.89 13.06
CA VAL A 17 -1.41 11.45 14.18
C VAL A 17 -1.19 10.80 15.32
N ASN A 18 -1.30 9.80 15.37
CA ASN A 18 -1.25 9.18 16.52
C ASN A 18 -0.01 8.93 16.85
N THR A 19 0.81 9.50 16.47
CA THR A 19 2.05 9.17 16.77
C THR A 19 2.18 9.01 18.15
N ARG A 20 1.53 9.58 19.00
CA ARG A 20 1.79 9.38 20.29
C ARG A 20 1.22 8.21 20.74
N THR A 21 0.21 7.94 20.73
CA THR A 21 -0.30 6.81 21.29
C THR A 21 -0.78 6.09 20.23
N GLY A 22 -1.22 6.63 19.34
CA GLY A 22 -1.84 5.91 18.44
C GLY A 22 -1.05 5.05 17.63
N ALA A 23 0.11 5.32 17.49
CA ALA A 23 0.89 4.46 16.71
C ALA A 23 0.73 3.07 17.12
N LEU A 24 0.42 2.86 18.33
CA LEU A 24 0.31 1.54 18.76
C LEU A 24 -0.92 0.91 18.30
N ASP A 25 -1.91 1.64 17.90
CA ASP A 25 -3.13 1.05 17.47
C ASP A 25 -3.20 0.97 15.97
N ALA A 26 -2.23 1.46 15.27
CA ALA A 26 -2.32 1.45 13.82
C ALA A 26 -1.94 0.09 13.29
N VAL A 27 -2.66 -0.40 12.34
CA VAL A 27 -2.37 -1.66 11.70
C VAL A 27 -1.88 -1.36 10.30
N VAL A 28 -0.76 -1.93 9.93
CA VAL A 28 -0.17 -1.73 8.62
C VAL A 28 -0.06 -3.07 7.93
N PHE A 29 -0.54 -3.14 6.70
CA PHE A 29 -0.38 -4.33 5.89
C PHE A 29 0.78 -4.06 4.96
N GLY A 30 1.76 -4.95 4.92
CA GLY A 30 2.83 -4.90 3.92
C GLY A 30 2.55 -5.98 2.91
N VAL A 31 2.64 -5.70 1.65
CA VAL A 31 2.26 -6.62 0.60
C VAL A 31 3.29 -6.68 -0.48
N ASP A 32 3.63 -7.87 -0.94
CA ASP A 32 4.54 -8.03 -2.06
C ASP A 32 4.06 -9.24 -2.86
N ILE A 33 4.18 -9.19 -4.17
CA ILE A 33 3.67 -10.28 -4.96
C ILE A 33 4.53 -11.51 -4.75
N GLN A 34 3.89 -12.62 -4.45
CA GLN A 34 4.58 -13.85 -4.17
C GLN A 34 4.67 -14.70 -5.42
N SER A 35 3.61 -14.79 -6.18
CA SER A 35 3.64 -15.53 -7.42
C SER A 35 2.50 -15.05 -8.29
N GLY A 36 2.57 -15.37 -9.56
CA GLY A 36 1.54 -14.97 -10.51
C GLY A 36 1.72 -13.54 -10.96
N ASP A 37 0.71 -13.03 -11.62
CA ASP A 37 0.81 -11.71 -12.18
C ASP A 37 -0.59 -11.14 -12.19
N VAL A 38 -0.77 -9.96 -11.72
CA VAL A 38 -2.08 -9.33 -11.65
C VAL A 38 -2.71 -9.21 -13.03
N ARG A 39 -1.93 -9.25 -14.09
CA ARG A 39 -2.49 -9.14 -15.40
C ARG A 39 -3.02 -10.41 -15.96
N GLY A 40 -2.52 -11.53 -15.64
CA GLY A 40 -2.95 -12.73 -16.28
C GLY A 40 -3.11 -13.90 -15.39
N ASP A 41 -2.13 -14.19 -14.54
CA ASP A 41 -2.22 -15.36 -13.71
C ASP A 41 -2.75 -14.91 -12.38
N ALA A 42 -3.48 -15.72 -11.74
CA ALA A 42 -4.01 -15.38 -10.42
C ALA A 42 -2.86 -15.07 -9.51
N PRO A 43 -2.74 -13.89 -9.01
CA PRO A 43 -1.61 -13.55 -8.17
C PRO A 43 -1.80 -13.98 -6.74
N SER A 44 -0.71 -14.30 -6.08
CA SER A 44 -0.75 -14.47 -4.65
C SER A 44 0.24 -13.51 -4.05
N TYR A 45 -0.01 -13.07 -2.85
CA TYR A 45 0.77 -12.04 -2.22
C TYR A 45 1.29 -12.48 -0.89
N ALA A 46 2.51 -12.09 -0.58
CA ALA A 46 3.01 -12.21 0.76
C ALA A 46 2.39 -11.05 1.52
N LEU A 47 1.80 -11.33 2.64
CA LEU A 47 1.14 -10.32 3.45
C LEU A 47 1.74 -10.33 4.84
N VAL A 48 2.12 -9.16 5.30
CA VAL A 48 2.61 -8.99 6.65
C VAL A 48 1.67 -8.02 7.34
N VAL A 49 1.17 -8.40 8.49
CA VAL A 49 0.30 -7.53 9.26
C VAL A 49 1.11 -7.09 10.47
N PHE A 50 1.34 -5.80 10.59
CA PHE A 50 2.16 -5.24 11.63
C PHE A 50 1.31 -4.28 12.45
N ASP A 51 1.19 -4.52 13.72
CA ASP A 51 0.33 -3.71 14.54
C ASP A 51 1.10 -2.97 15.63
N GLY A 52 2.38 -2.89 15.49
CA GLY A 52 3.18 -2.18 16.48
C GLY A 52 3.72 -3.06 17.56
N GLU A 53 3.12 -4.21 17.78
CA GLU A 53 3.61 -5.13 18.75
C GLU A 53 4.02 -6.42 18.17
N GLY A 54 3.41 -6.88 17.16
CA GLY A 54 3.72 -8.17 16.59
C GLY A 54 3.57 -8.14 15.11
N ILE A 55 4.01 -9.19 14.47
CA ILE A 55 3.91 -9.35 13.05
C ILE A 55 3.29 -10.68 12.76
N GLU A 56 2.30 -10.70 11.87
CA GLU A 56 1.73 -11.92 11.39
C GLU A 56 2.03 -12.01 9.92
N ARG A 57 2.25 -13.18 9.38
CA ARG A 57 2.61 -13.39 8.00
C ARG A 57 1.69 -14.39 7.37
N ASP A 58 1.33 -14.19 6.13
CA ASP A 58 0.46 -15.11 5.40
C ASP A 58 0.70 -14.94 3.91
N VAL A 59 0.21 -15.91 3.14
CA VAL A 59 0.24 -15.79 1.69
C VAL A 59 -1.20 -15.86 1.25
N VAL A 60 -1.67 -14.87 0.52
CA VAL A 60 -3.09 -14.72 0.22
C VAL A 60 -3.32 -14.41 -1.24
N SER A 61 -4.50 -14.75 -1.74
CA SER A 61 -4.89 -14.37 -3.09
C SER A 61 -5.29 -12.92 -3.08
N LEU A 62 -5.44 -12.31 -4.24
CA LEU A 62 -5.89 -10.94 -4.32
C LEU A 62 -7.28 -10.81 -3.71
N ARG A 63 -8.15 -11.79 -3.94
CA ARG A 63 -9.48 -11.74 -3.39
C ARG A 63 -9.43 -11.76 -1.87
N LYS A 64 -8.60 -12.63 -1.30
CA LYS A 64 -8.53 -12.68 0.14
C LYS A 64 -7.88 -11.42 0.69
N LEU A 65 -6.89 -10.87 -0.01
CA LEU A 65 -6.27 -9.65 0.42
C LEU A 65 -7.31 -8.53 0.49
N ARG A 66 -8.16 -8.42 -0.54
CA ARG A 66 -9.16 -7.38 -0.54
C ARG A 66 -10.16 -7.57 0.59
N ARG A 67 -10.51 -8.82 0.87
CA ARG A 67 -11.44 -9.07 1.95
C ARG A 67 -10.82 -8.71 3.29
N LEU A 68 -9.54 -9.01 3.49
CA LEU A 68 -8.88 -8.68 4.74
C LEU A 68 -8.77 -7.15 4.91
N ILE A 69 -8.53 -6.45 3.83
CA ILE A 69 -8.48 -4.99 3.89
C ILE A 69 -9.84 -4.45 4.32
N ASP A 70 -10.91 -4.99 3.76
CA ASP A 70 -12.24 -4.53 4.11
C ASP A 70 -12.60 -4.88 5.54
N ASP A 71 -12.20 -6.05 6.00
CA ASP A 71 -12.56 -6.48 7.33
C ASP A 71 -11.72 -5.83 8.42
N GLU A 72 -10.44 -5.69 8.18
CA GLU A 72 -9.55 -5.19 9.21
C GLU A 72 -9.35 -3.69 9.13
N GLU A 73 -9.63 -3.09 8.01
CA GLU A 73 -9.48 -1.67 7.80
C GLU A 73 -8.13 -1.16 8.30
N PRO A 74 -7.03 -1.68 7.75
CA PRO A 74 -5.72 -1.22 8.19
C PRO A 74 -5.55 0.27 7.90
N SER A 75 -4.69 0.92 8.62
CA SER A 75 -4.42 2.31 8.36
C SER A 75 -3.66 2.47 7.05
N ILE A 76 -2.82 1.53 6.74
CA ILE A 76 -1.97 1.59 5.56
C ILE A 76 -1.87 0.23 4.91
N VAL A 77 -1.92 0.21 3.58
CA VAL A 77 -1.51 -0.93 2.80
C VAL A 77 -0.24 -0.47 2.11
N ALA A 78 0.90 -1.07 2.44
CA ALA A 78 2.20 -0.66 1.95
C ALA A 78 2.74 -1.63 0.93
N THR A 79 3.31 -1.13 -0.14
CA THR A 79 3.87 -1.97 -1.19
C THR A 79 5.09 -1.27 -1.76
N ASP A 80 5.96 -2.03 -2.42
CA ASP A 80 7.08 -1.43 -3.11
C ASP A 80 6.69 -1.08 -4.54
N ASN A 81 5.59 -1.60 -5.06
CA ASN A 81 5.17 -1.30 -6.41
C ASN A 81 3.66 -1.43 -6.50
N MET A 82 2.98 -0.31 -6.63
CA MET A 82 1.52 -0.31 -6.66
C MET A 82 0.94 -1.09 -7.82
N TYR A 83 1.72 -1.26 -8.90
CA TYR A 83 1.22 -2.00 -10.04
C TYR A 83 1.32 -3.52 -9.85
N GLU A 84 1.69 -3.97 -8.67
CA GLU A 84 1.51 -5.37 -8.33
C GLU A 84 0.08 -5.61 -7.84
N LEU A 85 -0.64 -4.54 -7.51
CA LEU A 85 -2.00 -4.66 -7.02
C LEU A 85 -3.03 -4.31 -8.09
N ALA A 86 -2.62 -3.68 -9.14
CA ALA A 86 -3.52 -3.29 -10.22
C ALA A 86 -2.76 -3.30 -11.52
N GLU A 87 -3.39 -3.80 -12.57
CA GLU A 87 -2.64 -3.97 -13.80
C GLU A 87 -2.36 -2.69 -14.54
N ASP A 88 -3.14 -1.67 -14.37
CA ASP A 88 -2.90 -0.41 -15.07
C ASP A 88 -3.49 0.72 -14.26
N LYS A 89 -3.40 1.95 -14.78
CA LYS A 89 -3.86 3.10 -14.07
C LYS A 89 -5.34 3.06 -13.78
N GLY A 90 -6.14 2.60 -14.71
CA GLY A 90 -7.58 2.51 -14.49
C GLY A 90 -7.93 1.54 -13.38
N SER A 91 -7.26 0.39 -13.37
CA SER A 91 -7.48 -0.59 -12.33
C SER A 91 -6.99 -0.06 -10.99
N LEU A 92 -5.93 0.72 -11.00
CA LEU A 92 -5.41 1.29 -9.78
C LEU A 92 -6.39 2.31 -9.20
N VAL A 93 -6.98 3.12 -10.04
CA VAL A 93 -7.98 4.08 -9.60
C VAL A 93 -9.15 3.33 -8.96
N HIS A 94 -9.57 2.21 -9.59
CA HIS A 94 -10.66 1.43 -9.06
C HIS A 94 -10.26 0.80 -7.71
N PHE A 95 -9.05 0.30 -7.61
CA PHE A 95 -8.58 -0.30 -6.37
C PHE A 95 -8.59 0.75 -5.26
N LEU A 96 -8.11 1.94 -5.55
CA LEU A 96 -8.06 3.00 -4.55
C LEU A 96 -9.47 3.39 -4.11
N GLY A 97 -10.39 3.42 -5.04
CA GLY A 97 -11.76 3.77 -4.71
C GLY A 97 -12.46 2.72 -3.86
N SER A 98 -11.96 1.49 -3.86
CA SER A 98 -12.58 0.44 -3.10
C SER A 98 -12.01 0.30 -1.70
N LEU A 99 -10.98 1.06 -1.35
CA LEU A 99 -10.39 0.93 -0.03
C LEU A 99 -11.31 1.55 1.02
N PRO A 100 -11.28 1.03 2.23
CA PRO A 100 -12.03 1.67 3.31
C PRO A 100 -11.60 3.12 3.46
N ASP A 101 -12.47 3.94 3.98
CA ASP A 101 -12.20 5.36 4.07
C ASP A 101 -10.93 5.73 4.77
N GLU A 102 -10.54 5.01 5.76
CA GLU A 102 -9.36 5.39 6.52
C GLU A 102 -8.11 4.63 6.09
N THR A 103 -8.19 3.83 5.06
CA THR A 103 -7.05 3.04 4.60
C THR A 103 -6.31 3.78 3.49
N LYS A 104 -5.01 3.95 3.65
CA LYS A 104 -4.20 4.60 2.63
C LYS A 104 -3.34 3.58 1.92
N LEU A 105 -3.12 3.77 0.64
CA LEU A 105 -2.16 2.98 -0.10
C LEU A 105 -0.86 3.76 -0.12
N VAL A 106 0.24 3.13 0.23
CA VAL A 106 1.53 3.80 0.28
C VAL A 106 2.54 3.01 -0.52
N GLN A 107 3.25 3.66 -1.42
CA GLN A 107 4.36 3.01 -2.11
C GLN A 107 5.63 3.48 -1.43
N VAL A 108 6.28 2.56 -0.72
CA VAL A 108 7.40 2.94 0.13
C VAL A 108 8.65 3.29 -0.65
N THR A 109 8.73 2.89 -1.90
CA THR A 109 9.89 3.18 -2.73
C THR A 109 9.79 4.53 -3.44
N GLY A 110 8.69 5.24 -3.27
CA GLY A 110 8.47 6.49 -3.99
C GLY A 110 7.70 6.20 -5.26
N ALA A 111 6.77 7.02 -5.62
CA ALA A 111 5.91 6.73 -6.74
C ALA A 111 6.37 7.36 -8.04
N GLU A 112 6.99 8.51 -8.00
CA GLU A 112 7.40 9.14 -9.20
C GLU A 112 8.75 8.69 -9.68
N GLN A 113 9.69 8.46 -8.82
CA GLN A 113 10.99 7.96 -9.19
C GLN A 113 11.32 6.85 -8.22
N PRO A 114 10.74 5.68 -8.41
CA PRO A 114 10.93 4.63 -7.44
C PRO A 114 12.37 4.18 -7.33
N GLU A 115 12.81 3.86 -6.13
CA GLU A 115 14.12 3.35 -5.88
C GLU A 115 14.00 1.89 -5.49
N PRO A 116 15.04 1.12 -5.57
CA PRO A 116 14.96 -0.26 -5.13
C PRO A 116 14.61 -0.32 -3.65
N LEU A 117 13.78 -1.25 -3.29
CA LEU A 117 13.36 -1.38 -1.89
C LEU A 117 14.55 -1.61 -0.98
N SER A 118 15.55 -2.37 -1.44
CA SER A 118 16.73 -2.62 -0.63
C SER A 118 17.43 -1.33 -0.25
N ARG A 119 17.46 -0.38 -1.16
CA ARG A 119 18.14 0.87 -0.89
C ARG A 119 17.35 1.71 0.11
N VAL A 120 16.04 1.75 -0.04
CA VAL A 120 15.21 2.51 0.88
C VAL A 120 15.30 1.89 2.26
N ALA A 121 15.23 0.57 2.35
CA ALA A 121 15.31 -0.11 3.63
C ALA A 121 16.65 0.17 4.30
N SER A 122 17.72 0.12 3.53
CA SER A 122 19.04 0.35 4.08
C SER A 122 19.18 1.76 4.62
N ARG A 123 18.65 2.71 3.88
CA ARG A 123 18.78 4.10 4.28
C ARG A 123 18.03 4.37 5.58
N HIS A 124 17.00 3.61 5.85
CA HIS A 124 16.19 3.83 7.04
C HIS A 124 16.42 2.78 8.13
N GLY A 125 17.42 1.94 7.95
CA GLY A 125 17.77 0.97 8.99
C GLY A 125 16.74 -0.14 9.15
N VAL A 126 16.00 -0.48 8.10
CA VAL A 126 15.00 -1.52 8.16
C VAL A 126 15.56 -2.80 7.57
N PRO A 127 15.41 -3.93 8.23
CA PRO A 127 15.92 -5.19 7.69
C PRO A 127 15.30 -5.52 6.35
N TYR A 128 16.11 -6.06 5.46
CA TYR A 128 15.67 -6.37 4.12
C TYR A 128 16.12 -7.75 3.69
N GLY A 129 15.30 -8.47 2.95
CA GLY A 129 15.69 -9.71 2.32
C GLY A 129 15.01 -9.77 0.99
N LYS A 130 15.52 -10.58 0.05
CA LYS A 130 14.98 -10.63 -1.20
C LYS A 130 13.76 -11.43 -1.35
N ASP A 131 13.34 -12.21 -0.43
CA ASP A 131 12.17 -13.00 -0.65
C ASP A 131 10.92 -12.17 -0.41
N PRO A 132 9.81 -12.49 -1.06
CA PRO A 132 8.60 -11.66 -0.99
C PRO A 132 8.10 -11.38 0.43
N MET A 133 8.21 -12.35 1.33
CA MET A 133 7.72 -12.12 2.67
C MET A 133 8.60 -11.09 3.40
N LYS A 134 9.92 -11.13 3.15
CA LYS A 134 10.78 -10.16 3.77
C LYS A 134 10.61 -8.79 3.13
N GLU A 135 10.28 -8.77 1.85
CA GLU A 135 10.02 -7.49 1.19
C GLU A 135 8.71 -6.89 1.72
N ALA A 136 7.71 -7.73 1.95
CA ALA A 136 6.47 -7.24 2.50
C ALA A 136 6.68 -6.70 3.91
N GLU A 137 7.53 -7.38 4.69
CA GLU A 137 7.81 -6.91 6.04
C GLU A 137 8.57 -5.58 5.99
N ALA A 138 9.53 -5.44 5.10
CA ALA A 138 10.26 -4.18 4.97
C ALA A 138 9.31 -3.05 4.59
N ALA A 139 8.37 -3.32 3.68
CA ALA A 139 7.41 -2.31 3.27
C ALA A 139 6.55 -1.88 4.46
N ALA A 140 6.09 -2.84 5.25
CA ALA A 140 5.25 -2.52 6.39
C ALA A 140 6.02 -1.68 7.41
N ARG A 141 7.28 -2.05 7.68
CA ARG A 141 8.05 -1.32 8.65
C ARG A 141 8.40 0.09 8.17
N LEU A 142 8.69 0.24 6.89
CA LEU A 142 8.99 1.55 6.33
C LEU A 142 7.76 2.45 6.42
N ALA A 143 6.62 1.94 6.03
CA ALA A 143 5.40 2.73 6.07
C ALA A 143 5.06 3.10 7.51
N ALA A 144 5.26 2.19 8.45
CA ALA A 144 4.99 2.48 9.84
C ALA A 144 5.94 3.57 10.35
N ALA A 145 7.08 3.76 9.72
CA ALA A 145 8.01 4.82 10.06
C ALA A 145 7.81 6.05 9.19
N ASN A 146 6.69 6.13 8.50
CA ASN A 146 6.33 7.27 7.67
C ASN A 146 7.23 7.45 6.45
N VAL A 147 7.75 6.36 5.93
CA VAL A 147 8.55 6.42 4.73
C VAL A 147 7.68 6.01 3.56
N GLY A 148 7.67 6.78 2.50
CA GLY A 148 6.92 6.44 1.30
C GLY A 148 6.01 7.56 0.86
N GLN A 149 5.26 7.29 -0.18
CA GLN A 149 4.33 8.27 -0.71
C GLN A 149 2.93 7.70 -0.74
N GLU A 150 1.99 8.47 -0.27
CA GLU A 150 0.61 8.05 -0.30
C GLU A 150 0.11 8.20 -1.72
N VAL A 151 -0.64 7.24 -2.20
CA VAL A 151 -1.14 7.22 -3.56
C VAL A 151 -2.63 7.47 -3.53
N THR A 152 -3.08 8.50 -4.20
CA THR A 152 -4.51 8.80 -4.26
C THR A 152 -4.88 9.00 -5.72
N ALA A 153 -6.13 9.10 -6.00
CA ALA A 153 -6.60 9.28 -7.37
C ALA A 153 -7.79 10.20 -7.44
N PHE A 154 -7.90 10.91 -8.54
CA PHE A 154 -9.07 11.70 -8.78
C PHE A 154 -9.57 11.29 -10.16
N THR A 155 -10.87 11.32 -10.35
CA THR A 155 -11.36 11.02 -11.69
C THR A 155 -11.86 12.31 -12.25
N ASP A 156 -11.73 12.48 -13.52
CA ASP A 156 -12.09 13.65 -14.04
C ASP A 156 -13.48 13.84 -14.14
N THR A 157 -14.27 12.92 -14.02
CA THR A 157 -15.62 13.08 -14.19
C THR A 157 -16.28 13.61 -13.05
N THR A 158 -15.88 13.49 -11.94
CA THR A 158 -16.62 13.87 -10.87
C THR A 158 -15.84 14.41 -10.03
N GLU A 159 -16.14 15.03 -9.51
CA GLU A 159 -15.43 15.57 -8.63
C GLU A 159 -15.02 14.84 -7.66
N VAL A 160 -15.05 14.02 -7.42
CA VAL A 160 -14.70 13.36 -6.46
C VAL A 160 -13.94 12.67 -6.16
N LYS A 161 -13.44 12.49 -5.95
CA LYS A 161 -12.73 11.97 -5.53
C LYS A 161 -12.41 11.07 -4.97
N VAL A 162 -11.83 10.55 -4.84
CA VAL A 162 -11.49 9.57 -4.40
C VAL A 162 -10.42 9.80 -3.78
N ALA A 163 -9.99 10.62 -3.40
CA ALA A 163 -8.91 10.89 -2.76
C ALA A 163 -8.77 10.32 -1.54
N ARG A 164 -8.76 9.19 -1.39
CA ARG A 164 -8.69 8.56 -0.21
C ARG A 164 -7.45 8.89 0.40
N GLY A 165 -7.36 9.15 1.56
CA GLY A 165 -6.19 9.42 2.26
C GLY A 165 -5.64 10.79 2.02
N ARG A 166 -6.21 11.67 1.35
CA ARG A 166 -5.70 12.75 1.11
C ARG A 166 -6.07 13.61 2.02
N SER A 167 -5.65 13.86 2.78
CA SER A 167 -6.02 14.58 3.74
C SER A 167 -6.12 15.76 3.50
N THR A 168 -6.07 16.19 3.24
CA THR A 168 -6.16 17.32 3.09
C THR A 168 -6.34 17.90 3.48
#